data_23111476d8fbb2de619bfc8ad77646b0
#
_entry.id   23111476d8fbb2de619bfc8ad77646b0
#
_cell.length_a   1.000
_cell.length_b   1.000
_cell.length_c   1.000
_cell.angle_alpha   90.00
_cell.angle_beta   90.00
_cell.angle_gamma   90.00
#
_symmetry.space_group_name_H-M   'P 1'
#
loop_
_entity.id
_entity.type
_entity.pdbx_description
1 polymer ?
#
loop_
_entity_poly.entity_id
_entity_poly.type
_entity_poly.pdbx_seq_one_letter_code
_entity_poly.pdbx_strand_id
1 'polypeptide(L)'
;MDGAGSANGTAAGRRSAPPGKGERVADWADGRLGIYALAKANMRKVFPDHWSFMLGEVCLYSFLVLILTGVYLTLFFEPSTAEVVYNGTYEPLNGVLMTRAYESTLDISFDVRGGLLIRQIHHWAALVFVTGMLVHMMRVFFTGAFRKPRELNWVFGWTLLMLGIITGLTGYSLPDDLLSGTGLRFAYGAILSVPIVGTYLAFFLFGGEFPGEDFIARLYPVHILLLPGIMLGLVVAHLILVFYHKHTQYPGPGRDQKSVVGMPFLPVYMAKAGGFFFLVFGVLALMGGVASINPVWAFGPYRPDLVTTGAQPDWYLGFSEGLIRVMPGWELNAWGHTLELGVFIPFSLFPLILLALGLYPFLEAWVTGDRREHHILDRPRNVPVRTGLGAAWLSLYAVLLIGGGNDIVATHLHLSINVITWFVRIAVFVVPVLTYVVTKRICLGLQRRDRDNVLHGRETGTIKRLPHGEYIEVHEPLTQGQLHTLTQHEQNPPYEIGPTVDANGVRRRVTPSQRLRARLARAMFGSASRIEKPTVEEYREVTSGEHHH
;
A
#
# COMPACT_ATOMS: atom_id res chain seq x y z
N MET A 1 6.41 43.58 -74.15
CA MET A 1 5.38 42.83 -74.86
C MET A 1 5.22 41.56 -74.10
N ASP A 2 4.27 41.56 -73.21
CA ASP A 2 3.04 40.79 -73.12
C ASP A 2 3.29 39.39 -72.53
N GLY A 3 2.61 38.93 -71.60
CA GLY A 3 1.39 39.30 -70.90
C GLY A 3 1.11 38.38 -69.74
N ALA A 4 0.48 38.92 -68.73
CA ALA A 4 0.05 38.23 -67.53
C ALA A 4 -1.05 37.21 -67.82
N GLY A 5 -0.99 36.06 -67.06
CA GLY A 5 -2.06 35.09 -66.96
C GLY A 5 -2.25 34.70 -65.52
N SER A 6 -3.01 35.48 -64.78
CA SER A 6 -3.54 35.18 -63.45
C SER A 6 -4.57 34.05 -63.59
N ALA A 7 -4.30 32.90 -63.00
CA ALA A 7 -5.29 31.81 -62.74
C ALA A 7 -5.63 31.77 -61.26
N ASN A 8 -6.64 32.55 -60.86
CA ASN A 8 -7.34 32.40 -59.59
C ASN A 8 -8.14 31.09 -59.60
N GLY A 9 -7.54 30.02 -59.07
CA GLY A 9 -8.25 28.79 -58.73
C GLY A 9 -8.98 28.95 -57.39
N THR A 10 -10.25 29.29 -57.43
CA THR A 10 -11.17 29.25 -56.30
C THR A 10 -11.23 27.82 -55.73
N ALA A 11 -10.61 27.63 -54.58
CA ALA A 11 -10.79 26.41 -53.79
C ALA A 11 -12.27 26.31 -53.36
N ALA A 12 -13.02 25.47 -54.09
CA ALA A 12 -14.39 25.13 -53.70
C ALA A 12 -14.39 24.55 -52.30
N GLY A 13 -14.95 25.30 -51.36
CA GLY A 13 -15.13 24.87 -49.98
C GLY A 13 -15.92 23.56 -49.94
N ARG A 14 -15.28 22.48 -49.48
CA ARG A 14 -15.98 21.28 -49.09
C ARG A 14 -16.97 21.67 -47.99
N ARG A 15 -18.26 21.74 -48.27
CA ARG A 15 -19.33 21.84 -47.29
C ARG A 15 -19.25 20.56 -46.45
N SER A 16 -18.77 20.68 -45.20
CA SER A 16 -18.85 19.61 -44.24
C SER A 16 -20.32 19.20 -44.08
N ALA A 17 -20.59 17.91 -44.09
CA ALA A 17 -21.92 17.38 -43.79
C ALA A 17 -22.42 17.95 -42.44
N PRO A 18 -23.72 18.18 -42.29
CA PRO A 18 -24.25 18.69 -41.02
C PRO A 18 -23.89 17.75 -39.88
N PRO A 19 -23.47 18.27 -38.71
CA PRO A 19 -23.03 17.44 -37.59
C PRO A 19 -24.13 16.46 -37.18
N GLY A 20 -23.75 15.21 -36.95
CA GLY A 20 -24.62 14.14 -36.50
C GLY A 20 -25.26 14.47 -35.14
N LYS A 21 -26.34 13.77 -34.76
CA LYS A 21 -27.00 14.00 -33.47
C LYS A 21 -26.04 13.90 -32.28
N GLY A 22 -25.08 12.98 -32.32
CA GLY A 22 -24.05 12.80 -31.31
C GLY A 22 -23.07 13.96 -31.22
N GLU A 23 -22.65 14.52 -32.38
CA GLU A 23 -21.78 15.71 -32.43
C GLU A 23 -22.46 16.94 -31.84
N ARG A 24 -23.76 17.14 -32.12
CA ARG A 24 -24.52 18.28 -31.54
C ARG A 24 -24.67 18.17 -30.03
N VAL A 25 -24.84 16.98 -29.48
CA VAL A 25 -24.89 16.74 -28.02
C VAL A 25 -23.51 16.98 -27.42
N ALA A 26 -22.46 16.52 -28.09
CA ALA A 26 -21.08 16.73 -27.63
C ALA A 26 -20.71 18.24 -27.63
N ASP A 27 -21.06 18.98 -28.74
CA ASP A 27 -20.83 20.42 -28.84
C ASP A 27 -21.65 21.21 -27.80
N TRP A 28 -22.88 20.79 -27.55
CA TRP A 28 -23.73 21.38 -26.52
C TRP A 28 -23.17 21.20 -25.11
N ALA A 29 -22.67 20.00 -24.80
CA ALA A 29 -22.05 19.70 -23.52
C ALA A 29 -20.72 20.43 -23.35
N ASP A 30 -19.89 20.45 -24.40
CA ASP A 30 -18.59 21.11 -24.38
C ASP A 30 -18.70 22.64 -24.23
N GLY A 31 -19.66 23.26 -24.92
CA GLY A 31 -19.93 24.70 -24.79
C GLY A 31 -20.36 25.14 -23.37
N ARG A 32 -20.79 24.21 -22.50
CA ARG A 32 -21.22 24.47 -21.11
C ARG A 32 -20.21 24.03 -20.07
N LEU A 33 -19.52 22.94 -20.30
CA LEU A 33 -18.69 22.27 -19.32
C LEU A 33 -17.19 22.22 -19.69
N GLY A 34 -16.83 22.60 -20.93
CA GLY A 34 -15.44 22.49 -21.40
C GLY A 34 -14.88 21.09 -21.40
N ILE A 35 -15.76 20.07 -21.42
CA ILE A 35 -15.38 18.64 -21.25
C ILE A 35 -14.47 18.18 -22.36
N TYR A 36 -14.70 18.61 -23.60
CA TYR A 36 -13.90 18.19 -24.75
C TYR A 36 -12.44 18.65 -24.64
N ALA A 37 -12.21 19.89 -24.25
CA ALA A 37 -10.87 20.44 -24.07
C ALA A 37 -10.14 19.72 -22.93
N LEU A 38 -10.82 19.49 -21.82
CA LEU A 38 -10.31 18.75 -20.66
C LEU A 38 -10.03 17.28 -21.02
N ALA A 39 -10.95 16.61 -21.69
CA ALA A 39 -10.80 15.23 -22.14
C ALA A 39 -9.63 15.11 -23.12
N LYS A 40 -9.56 15.96 -24.14
CA LYS A 40 -8.48 15.97 -25.15
C LYS A 40 -7.10 16.17 -24.52
N ALA A 41 -6.97 17.07 -23.53
CA ALA A 41 -5.72 17.31 -22.83
C ALA A 41 -5.29 16.08 -22.02
N ASN A 42 -6.24 15.39 -21.33
CA ASN A 42 -5.95 14.23 -20.52
C ASN A 42 -5.73 12.95 -21.34
N MET A 43 -6.47 12.75 -22.43
CA MET A 43 -6.31 11.61 -23.33
C MET A 43 -4.95 11.58 -24.06
N ARG A 44 -4.27 12.71 -24.18
CA ARG A 44 -2.94 12.84 -24.78
C ARG A 44 -1.79 12.69 -23.80
N LYS A 45 -2.08 12.53 -22.48
CA LYS A 45 -1.04 12.35 -21.49
C LYS A 45 -0.26 11.07 -21.73
N VAL A 46 1.02 11.12 -21.40
CA VAL A 46 1.93 9.98 -21.49
C VAL A 46 2.04 9.33 -20.11
N PHE A 47 1.88 8.02 -20.07
CA PHE A 47 2.10 7.20 -18.86
C PHE A 47 3.37 6.37 -18.99
N PRO A 48 4.23 6.35 -17.95
CA PRO A 48 5.43 5.52 -17.96
C PRO A 48 5.06 4.04 -18.03
N ASP A 49 5.77 3.28 -18.86
CA ASP A 49 5.59 1.84 -18.96
C ASP A 49 6.56 1.10 -18.04
N HIS A 50 6.03 0.65 -16.90
CA HIS A 50 6.76 -0.21 -15.96
C HIS A 50 5.76 -1.01 -15.13
N TRP A 51 6.01 -2.32 -14.98
CA TRP A 51 5.10 -3.25 -14.29
C TRP A 51 4.68 -2.78 -12.88
N SER A 52 5.58 -2.13 -12.14
CA SER A 52 5.28 -1.68 -10.76
C SER A 52 4.24 -0.56 -10.68
N PHE A 53 3.92 0.10 -11.79
CA PHE A 53 2.81 1.07 -11.83
C PHE A 53 1.46 0.37 -11.88
N MET A 54 1.42 -0.87 -12.41
CA MET A 54 0.19 -1.68 -12.48
C MET A 54 -0.30 -2.17 -11.10
N LEU A 55 0.52 -2.08 -10.05
CA LEU A 55 0.09 -2.46 -8.68
C LEU A 55 -1.14 -1.67 -8.21
N GLY A 56 -1.25 -0.37 -8.57
CA GLY A 56 -2.44 0.43 -8.30
C GLY A 56 -3.67 -0.03 -9.11
N GLU A 57 -3.44 -0.57 -10.31
CA GLU A 57 -4.52 -1.13 -11.14
C GLU A 57 -5.07 -2.43 -10.56
N VAL A 58 -4.23 -3.29 -9.96
CA VAL A 58 -4.69 -4.47 -9.22
C VAL A 58 -5.68 -4.06 -8.13
N CYS A 59 -5.35 -3.02 -7.36
CA CYS A 59 -6.26 -2.51 -6.33
C CYS A 59 -7.58 -2.01 -6.93
N LEU A 60 -7.51 -1.19 -7.98
CA LEU A 60 -8.69 -0.64 -8.64
C LEU A 60 -9.60 -1.74 -9.20
N TYR A 61 -9.02 -2.73 -9.86
CA TYR A 61 -9.80 -3.80 -10.50
C TYR A 61 -10.37 -4.77 -9.47
N SER A 62 -9.63 -5.10 -8.41
CA SER A 62 -10.16 -5.88 -7.29
C SER A 62 -11.31 -5.14 -6.59
N PHE A 63 -11.19 -3.82 -6.40
CA PHE A 63 -12.28 -3.00 -5.85
C PHE A 63 -13.52 -2.99 -6.73
N LEU A 64 -13.36 -2.91 -8.05
CA LEU A 64 -14.49 -3.01 -8.99
C LEU A 64 -15.17 -4.37 -8.90
N VAL A 65 -14.40 -5.46 -8.82
CA VAL A 65 -14.94 -6.82 -8.63
C VAL A 65 -15.68 -6.93 -7.30
N LEU A 66 -15.15 -6.33 -6.23
CA LEU A 66 -15.81 -6.28 -4.92
C LEU A 66 -17.18 -5.58 -4.99
N ILE A 67 -17.27 -4.43 -5.65
CA ILE A 67 -18.54 -3.72 -5.83
C ILE A 67 -19.54 -4.60 -6.60
N LEU A 68 -19.14 -5.17 -7.73
CA LEU A 68 -20.02 -5.98 -8.58
C LEU A 68 -20.52 -7.23 -7.86
N THR A 69 -19.62 -7.97 -7.21
CA THR A 69 -19.97 -9.18 -6.46
C THR A 69 -20.74 -8.85 -5.18
N GLY A 70 -20.40 -7.74 -4.50
CA GLY A 70 -21.10 -7.27 -3.31
C GLY A 70 -22.56 -6.91 -3.61
N VAL A 71 -22.81 -6.16 -4.69
CA VAL A 71 -24.21 -5.84 -5.12
C VAL A 71 -25.01 -7.12 -5.37
N TYR A 72 -24.41 -8.13 -5.99
CA TYR A 72 -25.09 -9.42 -6.16
C TYR A 72 -25.43 -10.08 -4.83
N LEU A 73 -24.48 -10.12 -3.88
CA LEU A 73 -24.67 -10.76 -2.57
C LEU A 73 -25.75 -10.06 -1.73
N THR A 74 -25.91 -8.72 -1.84
CA THR A 74 -26.94 -7.98 -1.11
C THR A 74 -28.36 -8.39 -1.49
N LEU A 75 -28.57 -9.02 -2.63
CA LEU A 75 -29.90 -9.49 -3.07
C LEU A 75 -30.39 -10.71 -2.28
N PHE A 76 -29.49 -11.43 -1.63
CA PHE A 76 -29.77 -12.72 -1.00
C PHE A 76 -29.43 -12.76 0.50
N PHE A 77 -28.61 -11.84 0.99
CA PHE A 77 -28.18 -11.82 2.40
C PHE A 77 -29.22 -11.13 3.29
N GLU A 78 -29.57 -11.76 4.41
CA GLU A 78 -30.51 -11.23 5.42
C GLU A 78 -29.72 -10.76 6.67
N PRO A 79 -29.57 -9.46 6.92
CA PRO A 79 -28.77 -8.92 8.02
C PRO A 79 -29.54 -8.94 9.34
N SER A 80 -29.84 -10.11 9.87
CA SER A 80 -30.66 -10.27 11.06
C SER A 80 -30.04 -11.26 12.07
N THR A 81 -30.07 -10.89 13.33
CA THR A 81 -29.66 -11.75 14.47
C THR A 81 -30.85 -12.58 15.01
N ALA A 82 -32.04 -12.50 14.40
CA ALA A 82 -33.17 -13.34 14.79
C ALA A 82 -32.82 -14.82 14.63
N GLU A 83 -33.13 -15.60 15.67
CA GLU A 83 -32.80 -17.02 15.71
C GLU A 83 -33.83 -17.87 14.94
N VAL A 84 -33.33 -18.85 14.22
CA VAL A 84 -34.13 -19.83 13.47
C VAL A 84 -33.51 -21.22 13.64
N VAL A 85 -34.32 -22.25 13.51
CA VAL A 85 -33.87 -23.64 13.43
C VAL A 85 -33.70 -23.98 11.95
N TYR A 86 -32.46 -24.23 11.55
CA TYR A 86 -32.14 -24.51 10.15
C TYR A 86 -32.82 -25.79 9.64
N ASN A 87 -33.38 -25.69 8.46
CA ASN A 87 -33.99 -26.80 7.73
C ASN A 87 -33.78 -26.61 6.21
N GLY A 88 -32.51 -26.44 5.81
CA GLY A 88 -32.15 -26.17 4.42
C GLY A 88 -31.42 -27.35 3.77
N THR A 89 -30.83 -27.10 2.60
CA THR A 89 -30.16 -28.12 1.77
C THR A 89 -28.88 -28.65 2.34
N TYR A 90 -28.20 -27.88 3.25
CA TYR A 90 -27.01 -28.37 3.92
C TYR A 90 -27.33 -29.24 5.13
N GLU A 91 -27.66 -30.52 4.87
CA GLU A 91 -28.13 -31.50 5.87
C GLU A 91 -27.35 -31.57 7.18
N PRO A 92 -25.97 -31.42 7.21
CA PRO A 92 -25.22 -31.51 8.46
C PRO A 92 -25.60 -30.49 9.55
N LEU A 93 -26.25 -29.38 9.17
CA LEU A 93 -26.70 -28.34 10.10
C LEU A 93 -28.23 -28.34 10.33
N ASN A 94 -28.97 -29.29 9.77
CA ASN A 94 -30.41 -29.36 10.01
C ASN A 94 -30.75 -29.59 11.51
N GLY A 95 -31.69 -28.82 12.03
CA GLY A 95 -32.07 -28.83 13.45
C GLY A 95 -31.15 -27.96 14.35
N VAL A 96 -30.12 -27.33 13.83
CA VAL A 96 -29.25 -26.43 14.58
C VAL A 96 -29.87 -25.03 14.64
N LEU A 97 -29.89 -24.45 15.85
CA LEU A 97 -30.28 -23.07 16.07
C LEU A 97 -29.20 -22.12 15.56
N MET A 98 -29.56 -21.14 14.76
CA MET A 98 -28.65 -20.17 14.14
C MET A 98 -29.34 -18.83 13.89
N THR A 99 -28.58 -17.80 13.56
CA THR A 99 -29.14 -16.51 13.13
C THR A 99 -29.59 -16.54 11.67
N ARG A 100 -30.55 -15.68 11.31
CA ARG A 100 -30.94 -15.46 9.90
C ARG A 100 -29.75 -15.07 9.02
N ALA A 101 -28.82 -14.31 9.54
CA ALA A 101 -27.59 -13.93 8.81
C ALA A 101 -26.77 -15.17 8.43
N TYR A 102 -26.61 -16.12 9.35
CA TYR A 102 -25.90 -17.35 9.06
C TYR A 102 -26.69 -18.27 8.11
N GLU A 103 -28.01 -18.44 8.34
CA GLU A 103 -28.92 -19.19 7.45
C GLU A 103 -28.83 -18.66 6.01
N SER A 104 -29.02 -17.35 5.80
CA SER A 104 -28.96 -16.76 4.45
C SER A 104 -27.58 -16.91 3.79
N THR A 105 -26.50 -16.98 4.58
CA THR A 105 -25.16 -17.28 4.06
C THR A 105 -25.03 -18.73 3.58
N LEU A 106 -25.69 -19.68 4.26
CA LEU A 106 -25.80 -21.07 3.78
C LEU A 106 -26.61 -21.14 2.50
N ASP A 107 -27.77 -20.44 2.43
CA ASP A 107 -28.63 -20.40 1.24
C ASP A 107 -27.87 -19.80 0.03
N ILE A 108 -27.11 -18.71 0.23
CA ILE A 108 -26.22 -18.17 -0.80
C ILE A 108 -25.21 -19.23 -1.28
N SER A 109 -24.71 -20.06 -0.35
CA SER A 109 -23.66 -21.03 -0.68
C SER A 109 -24.20 -22.27 -1.37
N PHE A 110 -25.44 -22.72 -1.06
CA PHE A 110 -25.94 -24.02 -1.49
C PHE A 110 -27.21 -23.96 -2.36
N ASP A 111 -28.04 -22.92 -2.19
CA ASP A 111 -29.34 -22.83 -2.88
C ASP A 111 -29.33 -21.79 -4.01
N VAL A 112 -28.62 -20.68 -3.83
CA VAL A 112 -28.51 -19.64 -4.86
C VAL A 112 -27.58 -20.08 -5.99
N ARG A 113 -28.10 -20.14 -7.21
CA ARG A 113 -27.32 -20.53 -8.38
C ARG A 113 -26.11 -19.58 -8.60
N GLY A 114 -24.90 -20.12 -8.49
CA GLY A 114 -23.65 -19.36 -8.59
C GLY A 114 -23.29 -18.58 -7.33
N GLY A 115 -24.12 -18.65 -6.27
CA GLY A 115 -23.91 -17.88 -5.05
C GLY A 115 -22.61 -18.20 -4.35
N LEU A 116 -22.25 -19.48 -4.21
CA LEU A 116 -20.95 -19.89 -3.65
C LEU A 116 -19.78 -19.29 -4.44
N LEU A 117 -19.81 -19.38 -5.77
CA LEU A 117 -18.75 -18.84 -6.62
C LEU A 117 -18.60 -17.31 -6.41
N ILE A 118 -19.69 -16.57 -6.44
CA ILE A 118 -19.68 -15.11 -6.25
C ILE A 118 -19.18 -14.75 -4.85
N ARG A 119 -19.60 -15.46 -3.80
CA ARG A 119 -19.12 -15.25 -2.43
C ARG A 119 -17.61 -15.52 -2.32
N GLN A 120 -17.13 -16.59 -2.95
CA GLN A 120 -15.69 -16.92 -2.98
C GLN A 120 -14.89 -15.87 -3.76
N ILE A 121 -15.38 -15.41 -4.92
CA ILE A 121 -14.72 -14.32 -5.69
C ILE A 121 -14.68 -13.05 -4.85
N HIS A 122 -15.75 -12.71 -4.16
CA HIS A 122 -15.82 -11.53 -3.29
C HIS A 122 -14.74 -11.58 -2.19
N HIS A 123 -14.63 -12.70 -1.50
CA HIS A 123 -13.64 -12.88 -0.43
C HIS A 123 -12.19 -12.84 -0.97
N TRP A 124 -11.91 -13.56 -2.07
CA TRP A 124 -10.59 -13.50 -2.71
C TRP A 124 -10.25 -12.10 -3.21
N ALA A 125 -11.22 -11.40 -3.79
CA ALA A 125 -11.03 -10.03 -4.24
C ALA A 125 -10.71 -9.10 -3.06
N ALA A 126 -11.30 -9.30 -1.87
CA ALA A 126 -10.99 -8.54 -0.67
C ALA A 126 -9.53 -8.75 -0.23
N LEU A 127 -9.06 -9.99 -0.18
CA LEU A 127 -7.67 -10.30 0.16
C LEU A 127 -6.66 -9.73 -0.85
N VAL A 128 -6.95 -9.87 -2.16
CA VAL A 128 -6.10 -9.30 -3.23
C VAL A 128 -6.13 -7.79 -3.20
N PHE A 129 -7.26 -7.16 -2.90
CA PHE A 129 -7.38 -5.71 -2.76
C PHE A 129 -6.51 -5.17 -1.62
N VAL A 130 -6.60 -5.73 -0.42
CA VAL A 130 -5.78 -5.30 0.73
C VAL A 130 -4.30 -5.58 0.50
N THR A 131 -3.96 -6.78 -0.03
CA THR A 131 -2.57 -7.12 -0.41
C THR A 131 -2.04 -6.13 -1.45
N GLY A 132 -2.82 -5.86 -2.49
CA GLY A 132 -2.48 -4.91 -3.54
C GLY A 132 -2.22 -3.51 -2.99
N MET A 133 -3.08 -3.00 -2.09
CA MET A 133 -2.88 -1.70 -1.45
C MET A 133 -1.60 -1.64 -0.63
N LEU A 134 -1.28 -2.68 0.15
CA LEU A 134 -0.04 -2.76 0.92
C LEU A 134 1.19 -2.77 0.00
N VAL A 135 1.21 -3.62 -1.01
CA VAL A 135 2.35 -3.72 -1.96
C VAL A 135 2.49 -2.43 -2.78
N HIS A 136 1.37 -1.82 -3.20
CA HIS A 136 1.37 -0.53 -3.87
C HIS A 136 1.94 0.57 -2.96
N MET A 137 1.51 0.64 -1.70
CA MET A 137 2.04 1.59 -0.72
C MET A 137 3.53 1.37 -0.44
N MET A 138 3.99 0.12 -0.29
CA MET A 138 5.42 -0.22 -0.15
C MET A 138 6.23 0.28 -1.35
N ARG A 139 5.74 0.06 -2.57
CA ARG A 139 6.39 0.56 -3.78
C ARG A 139 6.51 2.08 -3.75
N VAL A 140 5.44 2.80 -3.40
CA VAL A 140 5.43 4.27 -3.28
C VAL A 140 6.42 4.72 -2.20
N PHE A 141 6.46 4.03 -1.05
CA PHE A 141 7.37 4.32 0.06
C PHE A 141 8.85 4.14 -0.34
N PHE A 142 9.22 2.97 -0.83
CA PHE A 142 10.62 2.66 -1.13
C PHE A 142 11.19 3.50 -2.28
N THR A 143 10.35 3.92 -3.21
CA THR A 143 10.77 4.77 -4.33
C THR A 143 10.61 6.27 -4.09
N GLY A 144 10.08 6.68 -2.93
CA GLY A 144 9.84 8.09 -2.62
C GLY A 144 8.83 8.78 -3.53
N ALA A 145 7.90 8.01 -4.12
CA ALA A 145 6.85 8.57 -4.99
C ALA A 145 5.85 9.46 -4.24
N PHE A 146 5.81 9.38 -2.91
CA PHE A 146 5.01 10.21 -2.02
C PHE A 146 5.52 11.65 -1.86
N ARG A 147 6.77 11.95 -2.27
CA ARG A 147 7.37 13.29 -2.11
C ARG A 147 6.58 14.33 -2.91
N LYS A 148 6.77 15.60 -2.54
CA LYS A 148 6.10 16.72 -3.18
C LYS A 148 6.07 16.59 -4.73
N PRO A 149 4.91 16.79 -5.34
CA PRO A 149 3.63 17.32 -4.85
C PRO A 149 2.60 16.25 -4.44
N ARG A 150 3.01 15.00 -4.11
CA ARG A 150 2.14 13.83 -3.96
C ARG A 150 1.85 13.43 -2.52
N GLU A 151 2.15 14.29 -1.54
CA GLU A 151 1.93 14.02 -0.12
C GLU A 151 0.44 13.76 0.18
N LEU A 152 -0.47 14.57 -0.39
CA LEU A 152 -1.91 14.35 -0.23
C LEU A 152 -2.38 13.05 -0.89
N ASN A 153 -1.79 12.70 -2.02
CA ASN A 153 -2.12 11.44 -2.69
C ASN A 153 -1.70 10.21 -1.86
N TRP A 154 -0.60 10.32 -1.14
CA TRP A 154 -0.19 9.33 -0.13
C TRP A 154 -1.20 9.23 1.01
N VAL A 155 -1.65 10.37 1.56
CA VAL A 155 -2.66 10.39 2.63
C VAL A 155 -3.96 9.73 2.16
N PHE A 156 -4.43 10.02 0.94
CA PHE A 156 -5.61 9.35 0.39
C PHE A 156 -5.40 7.84 0.25
N GLY A 157 -4.23 7.39 -0.25
CA GLY A 157 -3.89 5.96 -0.33
C GLY A 157 -3.82 5.29 1.03
N TRP A 158 -3.25 5.97 2.03
CA TRP A 158 -3.23 5.50 3.41
C TRP A 158 -4.65 5.40 4.01
N THR A 159 -5.49 6.42 3.80
CA THR A 159 -6.90 6.39 4.25
C THR A 159 -7.67 5.26 3.57
N LEU A 160 -7.47 5.03 2.27
CA LEU A 160 -8.07 3.90 1.55
C LEU A 160 -7.65 2.56 2.14
N LEU A 161 -6.38 2.39 2.53
CA LEU A 161 -5.92 1.17 3.20
C LEU A 161 -6.62 0.97 4.55
N MET A 162 -6.74 2.03 5.37
CA MET A 162 -7.44 1.94 6.66
C MET A 162 -8.92 1.58 6.47
N LEU A 163 -9.58 2.24 5.54
CA LEU A 163 -10.98 1.91 5.21
C LEU A 163 -11.11 0.50 4.64
N GLY A 164 -10.17 0.05 3.80
CA GLY A 164 -10.16 -1.31 3.27
C GLY A 164 -10.05 -2.38 4.37
N ILE A 165 -9.19 -2.16 5.36
CA ILE A 165 -9.06 -3.03 6.55
C ILE A 165 -10.38 -3.08 7.34
N ILE A 166 -10.98 -1.91 7.61
CA ILE A 166 -12.25 -1.83 8.35
C ILE A 166 -13.39 -2.48 7.54
N THR A 167 -13.42 -2.27 6.21
CA THR A 167 -14.42 -2.90 5.33
C THR A 167 -14.26 -4.41 5.32
N GLY A 168 -13.02 -4.93 5.29
CA GLY A 168 -12.73 -6.34 5.41
C GLY A 168 -13.25 -6.93 6.73
N LEU A 169 -12.95 -6.28 7.87
CA LEU A 169 -13.41 -6.69 9.18
C LEU A 169 -14.94 -6.73 9.27
N THR A 170 -15.62 -5.66 8.81
CA THR A 170 -17.09 -5.60 8.85
C THR A 170 -17.72 -6.67 7.97
N GLY A 171 -17.20 -6.93 6.76
CA GLY A 171 -17.71 -7.94 5.85
C GLY A 171 -17.47 -9.38 6.33
N TYR A 172 -16.29 -9.63 6.89
CA TYR A 172 -15.93 -10.91 7.49
C TYR A 172 -16.87 -11.29 8.64
N SER A 173 -17.39 -10.31 9.37
CA SER A 173 -18.26 -10.51 10.54
C SER A 173 -19.73 -10.69 10.20
N LEU A 174 -20.18 -10.40 8.96
CA LEU A 174 -21.61 -10.49 8.59
C LEU A 174 -22.20 -11.90 8.65
N PRO A 175 -21.48 -12.98 8.24
CA PRO A 175 -22.04 -14.33 8.26
C PRO A 175 -22.40 -14.87 9.64
N ASP A 176 -21.90 -14.29 10.72
CA ASP A 176 -22.14 -14.72 12.10
C ASP A 176 -21.76 -16.19 12.37
N ASP A 177 -20.65 -16.62 11.79
CA ASP A 177 -20.07 -17.94 12.03
C ASP A 177 -19.16 -17.94 13.28
N LEU A 178 -18.87 -19.12 13.82
CA LEU A 178 -18.07 -19.27 15.04
C LEU A 178 -16.67 -18.64 14.93
N LEU A 179 -16.05 -18.68 13.75
CA LEU A 179 -14.72 -18.13 13.53
C LEU A 179 -14.75 -16.60 13.59
N SER A 180 -15.62 -15.97 12.80
CA SER A 180 -15.76 -14.50 12.76
C SER A 180 -16.30 -13.92 14.05
N GLY A 181 -17.26 -14.59 14.70
CA GLY A 181 -17.81 -14.18 15.98
C GLY A 181 -16.79 -14.23 17.12
N THR A 182 -15.89 -15.24 17.13
CA THR A 182 -14.77 -15.29 18.08
C THR A 182 -13.81 -14.09 17.87
N GLY A 183 -13.48 -13.77 16.63
CA GLY A 183 -12.66 -12.59 16.30
C GLY A 183 -13.35 -11.27 16.70
N LEU A 184 -14.65 -11.17 16.52
CA LEU A 184 -15.43 -10.01 16.92
C LEU A 184 -15.49 -9.85 18.45
N ARG A 185 -15.59 -10.94 19.21
CA ARG A 185 -15.50 -10.94 20.69
C ARG A 185 -14.15 -10.44 21.18
N PHE A 186 -13.07 -10.81 20.49
CA PHE A 186 -11.74 -10.28 20.77
C PHE A 186 -11.68 -8.76 20.54
N ALA A 187 -12.24 -8.26 19.42
CA ALA A 187 -12.32 -6.83 19.14
C ALA A 187 -13.16 -6.08 20.19
N TYR A 188 -14.26 -6.67 20.66
CA TYR A 188 -15.07 -6.14 21.74
C TYR A 188 -14.27 -5.98 23.04
N GLY A 189 -13.54 -7.02 23.45
CA GLY A 189 -12.66 -6.97 24.62
C GLY A 189 -11.57 -5.90 24.50
N ALA A 190 -10.98 -5.74 23.31
CA ALA A 190 -10.01 -4.68 23.05
C ALA A 190 -10.61 -3.28 23.17
N ILE A 191 -11.84 -3.08 22.70
CA ILE A 191 -12.56 -1.80 22.87
C ILE A 191 -12.85 -1.52 24.34
N LEU A 192 -13.29 -2.52 25.10
CA LEU A 192 -13.56 -2.37 26.53
C LEU A 192 -12.30 -1.99 27.34
N SER A 193 -11.11 -2.34 26.87
CA SER A 193 -9.85 -1.99 27.53
C SER A 193 -9.53 -0.48 27.49
N VAL A 194 -10.23 0.29 26.65
CA VAL A 194 -10.03 1.75 26.56
C VAL A 194 -10.66 2.44 27.77
N PRO A 195 -9.86 3.13 28.60
CA PRO A 195 -10.38 3.76 29.82
C PRO A 195 -11.47 4.77 29.51
N ILE A 196 -12.49 4.83 30.37
CA ILE A 196 -13.60 5.82 30.38
C ILE A 196 -14.56 5.65 29.20
N VAL A 197 -14.06 5.61 27.96
CA VAL A 197 -14.92 5.62 26.76
C VAL A 197 -15.20 4.23 26.18
N GLY A 198 -14.43 3.19 26.58
CA GLY A 198 -14.51 1.86 25.99
C GLY A 198 -15.91 1.25 26.10
N THR A 199 -16.52 1.31 27.27
CA THR A 199 -17.88 0.79 27.48
C THR A 199 -18.92 1.51 26.61
N TYR A 200 -18.84 2.83 26.51
CA TYR A 200 -19.75 3.62 25.67
C TYR A 200 -19.55 3.31 24.19
N LEU A 201 -18.31 3.16 23.76
CA LEU A 201 -18.00 2.82 22.37
C LEU A 201 -18.47 1.39 22.03
N ALA A 202 -18.25 0.44 22.92
CA ALA A 202 -18.71 -0.94 22.76
C ALA A 202 -20.26 -0.99 22.69
N PHE A 203 -20.95 -0.28 23.59
CA PHE A 203 -22.42 -0.18 23.57
C PHE A 203 -22.93 0.46 22.28
N PHE A 204 -22.28 1.52 21.79
CA PHE A 204 -22.65 2.18 20.53
C PHE A 204 -22.49 1.25 19.33
N LEU A 205 -21.40 0.49 19.26
CA LEU A 205 -21.10 -0.39 18.13
C LEU A 205 -21.97 -1.66 18.16
N PHE A 206 -22.13 -2.31 19.31
CA PHE A 206 -22.78 -3.60 19.45
C PHE A 206 -24.24 -3.52 19.87
N GLY A 207 -24.71 -2.39 20.37
CA GLY A 207 -26.11 -2.21 20.80
C GLY A 207 -26.40 -2.73 22.20
N GLY A 208 -25.39 -3.18 22.96
CA GLY A 208 -25.54 -3.74 24.30
C GLY A 208 -24.33 -4.59 24.69
N GLU A 209 -24.59 -5.57 25.59
CA GLU A 209 -23.60 -6.59 25.92
C GLU A 209 -23.37 -7.50 24.70
N PHE A 210 -22.13 -7.98 24.57
CA PHE A 210 -21.74 -8.83 23.44
C PHE A 210 -22.48 -10.18 23.47
N PRO A 211 -22.99 -10.70 22.34
CA PRO A 211 -22.81 -10.20 20.96
C PRO A 211 -23.68 -9.00 20.55
N GLY A 212 -24.67 -8.62 21.33
CA GLY A 212 -25.66 -7.59 21.00
C GLY A 212 -26.67 -8.04 19.95
N GLU A 213 -27.89 -7.49 20.05
CA GLU A 213 -28.98 -7.86 19.13
C GLU A 213 -28.91 -7.12 17.78
N ASP A 214 -28.26 -5.94 17.77
CA ASP A 214 -28.29 -5.02 16.63
C ASP A 214 -27.00 -5.00 15.80
N PHE A 215 -25.95 -5.70 16.19
CA PHE A 215 -24.64 -5.46 15.61
C PHE A 215 -24.55 -5.78 14.11
N ILE A 216 -25.15 -6.89 13.66
CA ILE A 216 -25.18 -7.26 12.23
C ILE A 216 -25.99 -6.23 11.44
N ALA A 217 -27.15 -5.82 11.95
CA ALA A 217 -28.00 -4.81 11.33
C ALA A 217 -27.29 -3.44 11.21
N ARG A 218 -26.39 -3.11 12.15
CA ARG A 218 -25.57 -1.89 12.09
C ARG A 218 -24.34 -2.04 11.18
N LEU A 219 -23.67 -3.19 11.22
CA LEU A 219 -22.49 -3.43 10.36
C LEU A 219 -22.87 -3.51 8.89
N TYR A 220 -24.03 -4.04 8.56
CA TYR A 220 -24.43 -4.23 7.17
C TYR A 220 -24.47 -2.95 6.34
N PRO A 221 -25.21 -1.88 6.70
CA PRO A 221 -25.18 -0.63 5.95
C PRO A 221 -23.80 0.06 5.95
N VAL A 222 -23.01 -0.13 7.00
CA VAL A 222 -21.64 0.37 7.04
C VAL A 222 -20.80 -0.34 5.98
N HIS A 223 -20.89 -1.67 5.89
CA HIS A 223 -20.13 -2.49 4.94
C HIS A 223 -20.55 -2.28 3.48
N ILE A 224 -21.88 -2.26 3.19
CA ILE A 224 -22.37 -2.24 1.80
C ILE A 224 -22.46 -0.84 1.19
N LEU A 225 -22.63 0.21 2.01
CA LEU A 225 -22.92 1.56 1.54
C LEU A 225 -21.90 2.60 2.02
N LEU A 226 -21.75 2.75 3.35
CA LEU A 226 -20.97 3.86 3.90
C LEU A 226 -19.50 3.74 3.54
N LEU A 227 -18.83 2.64 3.88
CA LEU A 227 -17.41 2.44 3.62
C LEU A 227 -17.11 2.37 2.11
N PRO A 228 -17.80 1.55 1.30
CA PRO A 228 -17.57 1.53 -0.14
C PRO A 228 -17.84 2.88 -0.83
N GLY A 229 -18.85 3.62 -0.38
CA GLY A 229 -19.17 4.95 -0.91
C GLY A 229 -18.06 5.98 -0.65
N ILE A 230 -17.55 6.03 0.59
CA ILE A 230 -16.39 6.88 0.93
C ILE A 230 -15.15 6.44 0.14
N MET A 231 -14.88 5.13 0.07
CA MET A 231 -13.75 4.60 -0.69
C MET A 231 -13.84 4.94 -2.17
N LEU A 232 -15.01 4.83 -2.79
CA LEU A 232 -15.21 5.20 -4.19
C LEU A 232 -14.89 6.68 -4.41
N GLY A 233 -15.37 7.57 -3.56
CA GLY A 233 -15.04 9.00 -3.61
C GLY A 233 -13.55 9.27 -3.49
N LEU A 234 -12.87 8.59 -2.55
CA LEU A 234 -11.43 8.71 -2.36
C LEU A 234 -10.62 8.11 -3.52
N VAL A 235 -11.05 6.99 -4.10
CA VAL A 235 -10.42 6.41 -5.31
C VAL A 235 -10.48 7.41 -6.47
N VAL A 236 -11.65 8.02 -6.70
CA VAL A 236 -11.80 9.04 -7.75
C VAL A 236 -10.86 10.23 -7.48
N ALA A 237 -10.83 10.75 -6.26
CA ALA A 237 -9.95 11.85 -5.89
C ALA A 237 -8.45 11.47 -6.03
N HIS A 238 -8.07 10.26 -5.61
CA HIS A 238 -6.72 9.70 -5.74
C HIS A 238 -6.27 9.65 -7.20
N LEU A 239 -7.13 9.16 -8.10
CA LEU A 239 -6.87 9.10 -9.53
C LEU A 239 -6.79 10.50 -10.18
N ILE A 240 -7.68 11.42 -9.80
CA ILE A 240 -7.62 12.83 -10.26
C ILE A 240 -6.26 13.44 -9.90
N LEU A 241 -5.75 13.23 -8.68
CA LEU A 241 -4.45 13.73 -8.27
C LEU A 241 -3.29 13.09 -9.06
N VAL A 242 -3.39 11.82 -9.46
CA VAL A 242 -2.39 11.18 -10.35
C VAL A 242 -2.37 11.88 -11.71
N PHE A 243 -3.53 12.18 -12.29
CA PHE A 243 -3.62 12.92 -13.56
C PHE A 243 -3.14 14.37 -13.42
N TYR A 244 -3.43 15.04 -12.32
CA TYR A 244 -3.05 16.42 -12.07
C TYR A 244 -1.55 16.60 -11.84
N HIS A 245 -0.95 15.78 -10.95
CA HIS A 245 0.46 15.88 -10.58
C HIS A 245 1.42 15.17 -11.55
N LYS A 246 0.92 14.55 -12.62
CA LYS A 246 1.64 13.67 -13.56
C LYS A 246 2.20 12.42 -12.89
N HIS A 247 2.54 11.42 -13.66
CA HIS A 247 3.20 10.22 -13.20
C HIS A 247 4.66 10.47 -12.81
N THR A 248 5.11 9.77 -11.75
CA THR A 248 6.53 9.59 -11.47
C THR A 248 7.12 8.57 -12.44
N GLN A 249 8.43 8.63 -12.67
CA GLN A 249 9.14 7.71 -13.55
C GLN A 249 10.49 7.31 -12.94
N TYR A 250 10.99 6.12 -13.30
CA TYR A 250 12.32 5.71 -12.90
C TYR A 250 13.38 6.50 -13.67
N PRO A 251 14.60 6.71 -13.09
CA PRO A 251 15.69 7.37 -13.79
C PRO A 251 16.05 6.60 -15.07
N GLY A 252 16.47 7.32 -16.10
CA GLY A 252 16.84 6.75 -17.40
C GLY A 252 16.97 7.81 -18.49
N PRO A 253 17.42 7.43 -19.69
CA PRO A 253 17.59 8.35 -20.80
C PRO A 253 16.32 9.12 -21.17
N GLY A 254 16.42 10.42 -21.40
CA GLY A 254 15.31 11.29 -21.75
C GLY A 254 14.29 11.57 -20.64
N ARG A 255 14.50 11.06 -19.43
CA ARG A 255 13.64 11.23 -18.26
C ARG A 255 14.21 12.29 -17.34
N ASP A 256 13.47 13.35 -17.11
CA ASP A 256 13.83 14.44 -16.21
C ASP A 256 12.66 14.85 -15.31
N GLN A 257 12.81 15.90 -14.51
CA GLN A 257 11.76 16.40 -13.62
C GLN A 257 10.59 17.07 -14.36
N LYS A 258 10.71 17.33 -15.67
CA LYS A 258 9.70 18.06 -16.45
C LYS A 258 9.00 17.18 -17.49
N SER A 259 9.70 16.17 -18.03
CA SER A 259 9.21 15.26 -19.07
C SER A 259 8.72 13.94 -18.48
N VAL A 260 7.79 13.28 -19.16
CA VAL A 260 7.37 11.89 -18.87
C VAL A 260 7.61 11.07 -20.14
N VAL A 261 8.37 10.00 -20.02
CA VAL A 261 8.66 9.04 -21.09
C VAL A 261 7.85 7.78 -20.88
N GLY A 262 7.08 7.37 -21.89
CA GLY A 262 6.20 6.19 -21.81
C GLY A 262 5.30 6.09 -23.04
N MET A 263 4.10 5.59 -22.86
CA MET A 263 3.10 5.42 -23.92
C MET A 263 1.93 6.39 -23.77
N PRO A 264 1.26 6.77 -24.87
CA PRO A 264 0.09 7.62 -24.80
C PRO A 264 -1.06 6.91 -24.08
N PHE A 265 -1.82 7.70 -23.29
CA PHE A 265 -2.96 7.16 -22.54
C PHE A 265 -3.97 6.49 -23.49
N LEU A 266 -4.40 7.19 -24.55
CA LEU A 266 -5.22 6.61 -25.62
C LEU A 266 -4.40 6.47 -26.92
N PRO A 267 -4.56 5.34 -27.62
CA PRO A 267 -5.33 4.15 -27.26
C PRO A 267 -4.51 3.12 -26.48
N VAL A 268 -3.17 3.25 -26.42
CA VAL A 268 -2.25 2.17 -26.07
C VAL A 268 -2.37 1.77 -24.59
N TYR A 269 -2.28 2.75 -23.68
CA TYR A 269 -2.35 2.45 -22.25
C TYR A 269 -3.73 1.89 -21.87
N MET A 270 -4.81 2.47 -22.40
CA MET A 270 -6.18 2.00 -22.11
C MET A 270 -6.43 0.57 -22.62
N ALA A 271 -5.89 0.18 -23.78
CA ALA A 271 -5.99 -1.20 -24.24
C ALA A 271 -5.22 -2.17 -23.33
N LYS A 272 -4.02 -1.78 -22.88
CA LYS A 272 -3.21 -2.55 -21.92
C LYS A 272 -3.93 -2.68 -20.56
N ALA A 273 -4.45 -1.58 -20.03
CA ALA A 273 -5.19 -1.52 -18.76
C ALA A 273 -6.48 -2.36 -18.82
N GLY A 274 -7.24 -2.30 -19.92
CA GLY A 274 -8.42 -3.13 -20.12
C GLY A 274 -8.09 -4.63 -20.19
N GLY A 275 -7.03 -5.02 -20.92
CA GLY A 275 -6.55 -6.41 -20.95
C GLY A 275 -6.13 -6.88 -19.56
N PHE A 276 -5.47 -6.02 -18.79
CA PHE A 276 -5.05 -6.34 -17.43
C PHE A 276 -6.23 -6.49 -16.46
N PHE A 277 -7.30 -5.69 -16.63
CA PHE A 277 -8.55 -5.89 -15.89
C PHE A 277 -9.09 -7.31 -16.07
N PHE A 278 -9.21 -7.78 -17.30
CA PHE A 278 -9.69 -9.13 -17.57
C PHE A 278 -8.77 -10.22 -17.02
N LEU A 279 -7.45 -9.98 -17.00
CA LEU A 279 -6.51 -10.88 -16.36
C LEU A 279 -6.75 -10.97 -14.84
N VAL A 280 -6.85 -9.83 -14.15
CA VAL A 280 -7.13 -9.78 -12.70
C VAL A 280 -8.47 -10.44 -12.39
N PHE A 281 -9.51 -10.11 -13.13
CA PHE A 281 -10.84 -10.73 -12.97
C PHE A 281 -10.78 -12.24 -13.21
N GLY A 282 -10.11 -12.70 -14.26
CA GLY A 282 -9.96 -14.12 -14.58
C GLY A 282 -9.23 -14.90 -13.48
N VAL A 283 -8.17 -14.31 -12.90
CA VAL A 283 -7.45 -14.91 -11.75
C VAL A 283 -8.35 -14.99 -10.52
N LEU A 284 -9.10 -13.93 -10.20
CA LEU A 284 -10.04 -13.93 -9.08
C LEU A 284 -11.17 -14.95 -9.28
N ALA A 285 -11.70 -15.06 -10.49
CA ALA A 285 -12.73 -16.05 -10.82
C ALA A 285 -12.17 -17.49 -10.72
N LEU A 286 -10.95 -17.72 -11.19
CA LEU A 286 -10.28 -19.02 -11.06
C LEU A 286 -10.06 -19.36 -9.57
N MET A 287 -9.53 -18.44 -8.77
CA MET A 287 -9.33 -18.65 -7.34
C MET A 287 -10.67 -18.95 -6.65
N GLY A 288 -11.73 -18.20 -6.95
CA GLY A 288 -13.06 -18.45 -6.41
C GLY A 288 -13.65 -19.80 -6.79
N GLY A 289 -13.30 -20.31 -7.98
CA GLY A 289 -13.80 -21.59 -8.47
C GLY A 289 -13.04 -22.82 -7.97
N VAL A 290 -11.70 -22.71 -7.75
CA VAL A 290 -10.86 -23.87 -7.42
C VAL A 290 -10.28 -23.86 -6.00
N ALA A 291 -10.26 -22.72 -5.35
CA ALA A 291 -9.68 -22.57 -4.00
C ALA A 291 -10.74 -22.06 -3.03
N SER A 292 -11.35 -22.99 -2.27
CA SER A 292 -12.31 -22.64 -1.24
C SER A 292 -11.66 -21.79 -0.16
N ILE A 293 -12.31 -20.67 0.17
CA ILE A 293 -11.90 -19.78 1.25
C ILE A 293 -13.08 -19.51 2.17
N ASN A 294 -12.83 -19.43 3.47
CA ASN A 294 -13.80 -19.17 4.51
C ASN A 294 -15.09 -20.04 4.38
N PRO A 295 -14.97 -21.37 4.51
CA PRO A 295 -16.10 -22.28 4.43
C PRO A 295 -16.92 -22.20 5.74
N VAL A 296 -17.80 -21.18 5.85
CA VAL A 296 -18.55 -20.88 7.08
C VAL A 296 -19.35 -22.08 7.61
N TRP A 297 -19.81 -22.95 6.72
CA TRP A 297 -20.52 -24.19 7.07
C TRP A 297 -19.67 -25.19 7.86
N ALA A 298 -18.33 -25.14 7.73
CA ALA A 298 -17.40 -25.99 8.47
C ALA A 298 -17.14 -25.48 9.89
N PHE A 299 -17.37 -24.18 10.14
CA PHE A 299 -17.14 -23.57 11.46
C PHE A 299 -18.39 -23.62 12.33
N GLY A 300 -19.59 -23.69 11.74
CA GLY A 300 -20.86 -23.62 12.42
C GLY A 300 -21.27 -22.18 12.79
N PRO A 301 -22.52 -21.98 13.26
CA PRO A 301 -23.03 -20.67 13.69
C PRO A 301 -22.29 -20.19 14.95
N TYR A 302 -22.19 -18.88 15.13
CA TYR A 302 -21.63 -18.30 16.35
C TYR A 302 -22.47 -18.66 17.57
N ARG A 303 -21.81 -19.03 18.65
CA ARG A 303 -22.40 -19.30 19.95
C ARG A 303 -21.57 -18.62 21.04
N PRO A 304 -22.16 -17.78 21.91
CA PRO A 304 -21.44 -17.03 22.95
C PRO A 304 -20.77 -17.93 24.00
N ASP A 305 -21.27 -19.15 24.19
CA ASP A 305 -20.73 -20.17 25.11
C ASP A 305 -19.54 -20.93 24.53
N LEU A 306 -19.27 -20.78 23.22
CA LEU A 306 -18.18 -21.45 22.52
C LEU A 306 -17.13 -20.43 22.04
N VAL A 307 -15.90 -20.91 21.97
CA VAL A 307 -14.78 -20.23 21.30
C VAL A 307 -14.01 -21.26 20.48
N THR A 308 -13.45 -20.85 19.35
CA THR A 308 -12.55 -21.71 18.58
C THR A 308 -11.12 -21.26 18.76
N THR A 309 -10.22 -22.23 19.07
CA THR A 309 -8.79 -21.97 19.13
C THR A 309 -8.17 -21.72 17.76
N GLY A 310 -8.84 -22.15 16.68
CA GLY A 310 -8.44 -21.88 15.31
C GLY A 310 -8.90 -20.51 14.78
N ALA A 311 -9.54 -19.67 15.62
CA ALA A 311 -9.93 -18.32 15.24
C ALA A 311 -8.72 -17.41 15.13
N GLN A 312 -8.20 -17.29 13.91
CA GLN A 312 -7.18 -16.33 13.57
C GLN A 312 -7.84 -15.19 12.76
N PRO A 313 -7.50 -13.92 13.03
CA PRO A 313 -7.95 -12.82 12.18
C PRO A 313 -7.32 -12.96 10.79
N ASP A 314 -7.93 -12.32 9.81
CA ASP A 314 -7.30 -12.19 8.51
C ASP A 314 -5.85 -11.68 8.66
N TRP A 315 -4.95 -12.17 7.78
CA TRP A 315 -3.51 -11.93 7.88
C TRP A 315 -3.15 -10.44 8.03
N TYR A 316 -3.92 -9.53 7.42
CA TYR A 316 -3.69 -8.08 7.50
C TYR A 316 -4.03 -7.47 8.87
N LEU A 317 -4.74 -8.19 9.74
CA LEU A 317 -5.01 -7.84 11.14
C LEU A 317 -4.17 -8.68 12.12
N GLY A 318 -3.63 -9.82 11.69
CA GLY A 318 -2.93 -10.78 12.56
C GLY A 318 -1.76 -10.18 13.34
N PHE A 319 -1.10 -9.17 12.80
CA PHE A 319 -0.04 -8.46 13.53
C PHE A 319 -0.55 -7.68 14.75
N SER A 320 -1.79 -7.19 14.73
CA SER A 320 -2.40 -6.49 15.87
C SER A 320 -2.72 -7.46 17.00
N GLU A 321 -3.21 -8.66 16.66
CA GLU A 321 -3.40 -9.74 17.61
C GLU A 321 -2.06 -10.21 18.17
N GLY A 322 -1.03 -10.36 17.32
CA GLY A 322 0.31 -10.69 17.75
C GLY A 322 0.89 -9.70 18.76
N LEU A 323 0.61 -8.42 18.57
CA LEU A 323 1.04 -7.38 19.50
C LEU A 323 0.40 -7.57 20.89
N ILE A 324 -0.87 -7.98 20.96
CA ILE A 324 -1.56 -8.26 22.22
C ILE A 324 -1.06 -9.58 22.83
N ARG A 325 -0.95 -10.65 22.03
CA ARG A 325 -0.52 -11.98 22.51
C ARG A 325 0.91 -11.99 23.08
N VAL A 326 1.80 -11.15 22.58
CA VAL A 326 3.19 -11.07 23.10
C VAL A 326 3.32 -10.12 24.28
N MET A 327 2.37 -9.25 24.52
CA MET A 327 2.41 -8.32 25.67
C MET A 327 2.30 -9.10 26.98
N PRO A 328 3.08 -8.75 28.02
CA PRO A 328 2.84 -9.29 29.36
C PRO A 328 1.48 -8.84 29.91
N GLY A 329 0.84 -9.67 30.72
CA GLY A 329 -0.42 -9.34 31.40
C GLY A 329 -0.19 -8.38 32.54
N TRP A 330 0.19 -7.14 32.25
CA TRP A 330 0.38 -6.09 33.24
C TRP A 330 -0.94 -5.39 33.53
N GLU A 331 -1.23 -5.25 34.80
CA GLU A 331 -2.41 -4.57 35.31
C GLU A 331 -2.03 -3.37 36.19
N LEU A 332 -2.77 -2.30 36.08
CA LEU A 332 -2.69 -1.15 36.98
C LEU A 332 -4.00 -1.06 37.76
N ASN A 333 -3.94 -1.36 39.06
CA ASN A 333 -5.08 -1.27 39.97
C ASN A 333 -5.01 0.06 40.74
N ALA A 334 -5.96 0.96 40.50
CA ALA A 334 -6.04 2.23 41.17
C ALA A 334 -7.50 2.70 41.35
N TRP A 335 -7.81 3.27 42.48
CA TRP A 335 -9.14 3.86 42.81
C TRP A 335 -10.32 2.90 42.58
N GLY A 336 -10.13 1.61 42.84
CA GLY A 336 -11.16 0.59 42.64
C GLY A 336 -11.39 0.16 41.15
N HIS A 337 -10.53 0.60 40.25
CA HIS A 337 -10.55 0.24 38.83
C HIS A 337 -9.28 -0.50 38.44
N THR A 338 -9.42 -1.45 37.52
CA THR A 338 -8.29 -2.18 36.89
C THR A 338 -8.14 -1.70 35.46
N LEU A 339 -6.93 -1.22 35.11
CA LEU A 339 -6.53 -0.95 33.74
C LEU A 339 -5.66 -2.08 33.25
N GLU A 340 -6.15 -2.86 32.30
CA GLU A 340 -5.46 -3.96 31.65
C GLU A 340 -4.44 -3.43 30.63
N LEU A 341 -3.20 -3.19 31.10
CA LEU A 341 -2.12 -2.65 30.27
C LEU A 341 -1.70 -3.63 29.17
N GLY A 342 -1.87 -4.93 29.40
CA GLY A 342 -1.59 -5.99 28.45
C GLY A 342 -2.39 -5.86 27.14
N VAL A 343 -3.57 -5.26 27.20
CA VAL A 343 -4.44 -4.99 26.04
C VAL A 343 -4.42 -3.51 25.64
N PHE A 344 -4.50 -2.61 26.63
CA PHE A 344 -4.59 -1.16 26.39
C PHE A 344 -3.36 -0.60 25.65
N ILE A 345 -2.13 -1.00 26.04
CA ILE A 345 -0.90 -0.50 25.39
C ILE A 345 -0.85 -0.94 23.93
N PRO A 346 -0.99 -2.25 23.57
CA PRO A 346 -1.03 -2.69 22.20
C PRO A 346 -2.13 -2.01 21.38
N PHE A 347 -3.33 -1.94 21.91
CA PHE A 347 -4.47 -1.33 21.22
C PHE A 347 -4.28 0.17 20.96
N SER A 348 -3.60 0.89 21.85
CA SER A 348 -3.25 2.30 21.68
C SER A 348 -2.05 2.49 20.73
N LEU A 349 -1.05 1.61 20.81
CA LEU A 349 0.17 1.69 20.00
C LEU A 349 -0.10 1.43 18.53
N PHE A 350 -1.02 0.52 18.22
CA PHE A 350 -1.40 0.17 16.86
C PHE A 350 -1.81 1.36 15.99
N PRO A 351 -2.83 2.19 16.37
CA PRO A 351 -3.21 3.35 15.58
C PRO A 351 -2.11 4.42 15.51
N LEU A 352 -1.28 4.56 16.55
CA LEU A 352 -0.16 5.51 16.53
C LEU A 352 0.90 5.13 15.50
N ILE A 353 1.20 3.85 15.37
CA ILE A 353 2.12 3.32 14.37
C ILE A 353 1.56 3.55 12.95
N LEU A 354 0.28 3.27 12.74
CA LEU A 354 -0.37 3.52 11.46
C LEU A 354 -0.40 5.01 11.12
N LEU A 355 -0.68 5.87 12.10
CA LEU A 355 -0.66 7.32 11.93
C LEU A 355 0.74 7.83 11.56
N ALA A 356 1.79 7.30 12.18
CA ALA A 356 3.17 7.64 11.84
C ALA A 356 3.50 7.30 10.38
N LEU A 357 2.98 6.17 9.86
CA LEU A 357 3.10 5.79 8.46
C LEU A 357 2.35 6.79 7.55
N GLY A 358 1.12 7.17 7.90
CA GLY A 358 0.34 8.17 7.16
C GLY A 358 1.02 9.54 7.09
N LEU A 359 1.68 9.95 8.19
CA LEU A 359 2.37 11.23 8.31
C LEU A 359 3.80 11.22 7.77
N TYR A 360 4.32 10.07 7.34
CA TYR A 360 5.72 9.90 6.94
C TYR A 360 6.20 10.91 5.88
N PRO A 361 5.46 11.25 4.82
CA PRO A 361 5.90 12.26 3.83
C PRO A 361 6.20 13.61 4.46
N PHE A 362 5.38 14.05 5.38
CA PHE A 362 5.53 15.34 6.07
C PHE A 362 6.72 15.30 7.04
N LEU A 363 6.94 14.17 7.71
CA LEU A 363 8.10 13.95 8.59
C LEU A 363 9.41 13.96 7.79
N GLU A 364 9.47 13.26 6.66
CA GLU A 364 10.65 13.25 5.79
C GLU A 364 10.91 14.66 5.21
N ALA A 365 9.89 15.34 4.71
CA ALA A 365 9.99 16.71 4.20
C ALA A 365 10.45 17.70 5.30
N TRP A 366 9.97 17.53 6.52
CA TRP A 366 10.41 18.33 7.65
C TRP A 366 11.88 18.06 8.00
N VAL A 367 12.31 16.80 8.05
CA VAL A 367 13.69 16.43 8.36
C VAL A 367 14.64 16.93 7.29
N THR A 368 14.34 16.68 6.01
CA THR A 368 15.21 17.07 4.88
C THR A 368 15.21 18.57 4.64
N GLY A 369 14.07 19.24 4.84
CA GLY A 369 13.86 20.62 4.39
C GLY A 369 13.71 20.75 2.87
N ASP A 370 13.59 19.64 2.17
CA ASP A 370 13.40 19.66 0.73
C ASP A 370 11.97 20.10 0.36
N ARG A 371 11.87 21.15 -0.46
CA ARG A 371 10.60 21.72 -0.92
C ARG A 371 10.43 21.60 -2.44
N ARG A 372 11.38 20.96 -3.12
CA ARG A 372 11.35 20.77 -4.58
C ARG A 372 10.31 19.72 -4.96
N GLU A 373 9.85 19.78 -6.20
CA GLU A 373 9.03 18.74 -6.78
C GLU A 373 9.89 17.57 -7.27
N HIS A 374 9.39 16.35 -7.08
CA HIS A 374 10.10 15.12 -7.41
C HIS A 374 9.26 14.27 -8.37
N HIS A 375 9.65 14.23 -9.64
CA HIS A 375 9.03 13.38 -10.66
C HIS A 375 9.88 12.15 -11.00
N ILE A 376 11.18 12.19 -10.68
CA ILE A 376 12.06 11.03 -10.78
C ILE A 376 12.05 10.27 -9.47
N LEU A 377 11.82 8.96 -9.58
CA LEU A 377 11.80 8.03 -8.44
C LEU A 377 13.20 7.78 -7.91
N ASP A 378 13.31 7.61 -6.59
CA ASP A 378 14.52 7.11 -5.99
C ASP A 378 14.69 5.60 -6.26
N ARG A 379 15.93 5.19 -6.48
CA ARG A 379 16.30 3.77 -6.35
C ARG A 379 16.45 3.49 -4.84
N PRO A 380 15.81 2.44 -4.27
CA PRO A 380 15.87 2.17 -2.83
C PRO A 380 17.28 2.17 -2.25
N ARG A 381 18.28 1.67 -3.01
CA ARG A 381 19.69 1.68 -2.59
C ARG A 381 20.27 3.08 -2.37
N ASN A 382 19.71 4.11 -3.02
CA ASN A 382 20.21 5.49 -2.92
C ASN A 382 19.68 6.23 -1.69
N VAL A 383 18.73 5.64 -0.97
CA VAL A 383 18.12 6.18 0.27
C VAL A 383 18.16 5.11 1.38
N PRO A 384 19.36 4.71 1.85
CA PRO A 384 19.56 3.54 2.70
C PRO A 384 18.79 3.58 4.01
N VAL A 385 18.61 4.76 4.60
CA VAL A 385 17.89 4.90 5.88
C VAL A 385 16.40 4.68 5.68
N ARG A 386 15.76 5.32 4.67
CA ARG A 386 14.35 5.07 4.35
C ARG A 386 14.12 3.60 4.00
N THR A 387 15.00 3.01 3.19
CA THR A 387 14.91 1.60 2.80
C THR A 387 15.07 0.68 4.01
N GLY A 388 16.03 0.98 4.89
CA GLY A 388 16.23 0.23 6.13
C GLY A 388 15.03 0.34 7.10
N LEU A 389 14.45 1.54 7.25
CA LEU A 389 13.25 1.73 8.08
C LEU A 389 12.04 0.96 7.52
N GLY A 390 11.84 0.97 6.20
CA GLY A 390 10.78 0.20 5.58
C GLY A 390 10.97 -1.32 5.76
N ALA A 391 12.20 -1.81 5.60
CA ALA A 391 12.51 -3.23 5.82
C ALA A 391 12.35 -3.62 7.29
N ALA A 392 12.75 -2.77 8.23
CA ALA A 392 12.53 -2.98 9.67
C ALA A 392 11.04 -3.04 10.01
N TRP A 393 10.24 -2.16 9.42
CA TRP A 393 8.79 -2.19 9.57
C TRP A 393 8.17 -3.50 9.05
N LEU A 394 8.57 -3.96 7.86
CA LEU A 394 8.09 -5.22 7.29
C LEU A 394 8.49 -6.42 8.15
N SER A 395 9.70 -6.41 8.69
CA SER A 395 10.16 -7.50 9.58
C SER A 395 9.43 -7.48 10.93
N LEU A 396 9.14 -6.31 11.49
CA LEU A 396 8.30 -6.17 12.68
C LEU A 396 6.90 -6.73 12.43
N TYR A 397 6.29 -6.34 11.29
CA TYR A 397 4.99 -6.86 10.88
C TYR A 397 4.99 -8.40 10.79
N ALA A 398 6.01 -8.98 10.13
CA ALA A 398 6.13 -10.43 9.99
C ALA A 398 6.30 -11.14 11.35
N VAL A 399 7.12 -10.59 12.25
CA VAL A 399 7.31 -11.14 13.61
C VAL A 399 6.00 -11.10 14.40
N LEU A 400 5.28 -9.98 14.34
CA LEU A 400 3.99 -9.85 15.03
C LEU A 400 2.92 -10.75 14.40
N LEU A 401 2.92 -10.94 13.08
CA LEU A 401 2.01 -11.89 12.41
C LEU A 401 2.26 -13.34 12.90
N ILE A 402 3.52 -13.74 13.04
CA ILE A 402 3.87 -15.03 13.64
C ILE A 402 3.38 -15.10 15.09
N GLY A 403 3.50 -14.01 15.85
CA GLY A 403 2.97 -13.87 17.20
C GLY A 403 1.45 -14.03 17.28
N GLY A 404 0.72 -13.51 16.28
CA GLY A 404 -0.74 -13.67 16.16
C GLY A 404 -1.19 -15.11 15.91
N GLY A 405 -0.34 -15.94 15.28
CA GLY A 405 -0.55 -17.35 15.05
C GLY A 405 0.28 -18.27 15.97
N ASN A 406 0.72 -17.80 17.16
CA ASN A 406 1.63 -18.55 18.02
C ASN A 406 1.10 -19.92 18.45
N ASP A 407 -0.20 -20.07 18.63
CA ASP A 407 -0.91 -21.33 18.92
C ASP A 407 -0.85 -22.31 17.73
N ILE A 408 -1.07 -21.83 16.51
CA ILE A 408 -0.95 -22.63 15.28
C ILE A 408 0.50 -23.10 15.12
N VAL A 409 1.47 -22.17 15.25
CA VAL A 409 2.90 -22.48 15.16
C VAL A 409 3.30 -23.51 16.22
N ALA A 410 2.85 -23.32 17.47
CA ALA A 410 3.13 -24.25 18.58
C ALA A 410 2.59 -25.66 18.29
N THR A 411 1.34 -25.74 17.79
CA THR A 411 0.68 -27.02 17.46
C THR A 411 1.40 -27.75 16.32
N HIS A 412 1.72 -27.05 15.21
CA HIS A 412 2.36 -27.69 14.06
C HIS A 412 3.81 -28.08 14.30
N LEU A 413 4.54 -27.30 15.10
CA LEU A 413 5.94 -27.58 15.43
C LEU A 413 6.09 -28.44 16.70
N HIS A 414 4.99 -28.83 17.37
CA HIS A 414 4.98 -29.55 18.64
C HIS A 414 5.82 -28.87 19.72
N LEU A 415 5.77 -27.52 19.77
CA LEU A 415 6.49 -26.70 20.74
C LEU A 415 5.54 -26.15 21.80
N SER A 416 6.09 -25.83 22.99
CA SER A 416 5.31 -25.07 23.97
C SER A 416 4.98 -23.68 23.47
N ILE A 417 3.72 -23.25 23.63
CA ILE A 417 3.28 -21.90 23.30
C ILE A 417 4.11 -20.82 24.02
N ASN A 418 4.57 -21.10 25.25
CA ASN A 418 5.43 -20.19 26.00
C ASN A 418 6.79 -19.98 25.31
N VAL A 419 7.36 -21.02 24.72
CA VAL A 419 8.62 -20.90 23.95
C VAL A 419 8.44 -19.98 22.77
N ILE A 420 7.36 -20.16 21.99
CA ILE A 420 7.05 -19.31 20.85
C ILE A 420 6.81 -17.86 21.30
N THR A 421 6.03 -17.66 22.36
CA THR A 421 5.73 -16.32 22.90
C THR A 421 7.01 -15.60 23.33
N TRP A 422 7.92 -16.26 24.06
CA TRP A 422 9.20 -15.66 24.44
C TRP A 422 10.12 -15.39 23.25
N PHE A 423 10.15 -16.30 22.27
CA PHE A 423 10.88 -16.08 21.04
C PHE A 423 10.37 -14.81 20.33
N VAL A 424 9.05 -14.65 20.18
CA VAL A 424 8.46 -13.48 19.52
C VAL A 424 8.70 -12.20 20.33
N ARG A 425 8.62 -12.24 21.68
CA ARG A 425 8.96 -11.11 22.56
C ARG A 425 10.37 -10.58 22.34
N ILE A 426 11.34 -11.45 22.15
CA ILE A 426 12.73 -11.08 21.85
C ILE A 426 12.83 -10.61 20.41
N ALA A 427 12.23 -11.33 19.49
CA ALA A 427 12.29 -11.05 18.05
C ALA A 427 11.71 -9.68 17.68
N VAL A 428 10.66 -9.21 18.37
CA VAL A 428 10.05 -7.87 18.16
C VAL A 428 11.07 -6.74 18.32
N PHE A 429 12.08 -6.90 19.19
CA PHE A 429 13.13 -5.88 19.38
C PHE A 429 14.36 -6.15 18.51
N VAL A 430 14.77 -7.41 18.39
CA VAL A 430 16.04 -7.78 17.73
C VAL A 430 15.92 -7.75 16.21
N VAL A 431 14.86 -8.37 15.66
CA VAL A 431 14.74 -8.57 14.21
C VAL A 431 14.61 -7.26 13.44
N PRO A 432 13.79 -6.27 13.84
CA PRO A 432 13.71 -4.99 13.12
C PRO A 432 15.03 -4.21 13.12
N VAL A 433 15.75 -4.20 14.25
CA VAL A 433 17.05 -3.54 14.36
C VAL A 433 18.08 -4.22 13.45
N LEU A 434 18.15 -5.55 13.49
CA LEU A 434 19.05 -6.33 12.64
C LEU A 434 18.71 -6.10 11.16
N THR A 435 17.45 -6.17 10.79
CA THR A 435 16.97 -5.94 9.42
C THR A 435 17.33 -4.53 8.93
N TYR A 436 17.15 -3.51 9.77
CA TYR A 436 17.57 -2.15 9.46
C TYR A 436 19.07 -2.07 9.16
N VAL A 437 19.90 -2.61 10.05
CA VAL A 437 21.37 -2.54 9.91
C VAL A 437 21.84 -3.29 8.66
N VAL A 438 21.33 -4.51 8.45
CA VAL A 438 21.68 -5.33 7.29
C VAL A 438 21.26 -4.65 5.99
N THR A 439 20.01 -4.18 5.92
CA THR A 439 19.47 -3.49 4.74
C THR A 439 20.28 -2.23 4.42
N LYS A 440 20.60 -1.42 5.44
CA LYS A 440 21.42 -0.22 5.26
C LYS A 440 22.81 -0.57 4.71
N ARG A 441 23.47 -1.61 5.25
CA ARG A 441 24.78 -2.07 4.78
C ARG A 441 24.72 -2.57 3.34
N ILE A 442 23.69 -3.34 2.97
CA ILE A 442 23.48 -3.80 1.59
C ILE A 442 23.32 -2.60 0.65
N CYS A 443 22.49 -1.62 1.01
CA CYS A 443 22.31 -0.41 0.21
C CYS A 443 23.64 0.35 -0.02
N LEU A 444 24.44 0.52 1.04
CA LEU A 444 25.74 1.18 0.94
C LEU A 444 26.74 0.37 0.10
N GLY A 445 26.76 -0.96 0.22
CA GLY A 445 27.56 -1.84 -0.63
C GLY A 445 27.18 -1.71 -2.11
N LEU A 446 25.88 -1.68 -2.41
CA LEU A 446 25.39 -1.48 -3.78
C LEU A 446 25.71 -0.08 -4.33
N GLN A 447 25.71 0.96 -3.49
CA GLN A 447 26.15 2.30 -3.91
C GLN A 447 27.65 2.35 -4.22
N ARG A 448 28.50 1.67 -3.41
CA ARG A 448 29.94 1.54 -3.71
C ARG A 448 30.14 0.87 -5.06
N ARG A 449 29.48 -0.26 -5.29
CA ARG A 449 29.54 -0.95 -6.58
C ARG A 449 29.05 -0.07 -7.75
N ASP A 450 27.96 0.71 -7.55
CA ASP A 450 27.49 1.66 -8.57
C ASP A 450 28.58 2.74 -8.85
N ARG A 451 29.28 3.22 -7.81
CA ARG A 451 30.39 4.18 -7.94
C ARG A 451 31.59 3.58 -8.67
N ASP A 452 31.99 2.36 -8.30
CA ASP A 452 33.09 1.64 -8.94
C ASP A 452 32.79 1.36 -10.41
N ASN A 453 31.56 0.96 -10.73
CA ASN A 453 31.12 0.76 -12.12
C ASN A 453 31.16 2.07 -12.94
N VAL A 454 30.86 3.23 -12.32
CA VAL A 454 30.97 4.53 -13.02
C VAL A 454 32.43 4.89 -13.30
N LEU A 455 33.33 4.62 -12.38
CA LEU A 455 34.76 4.96 -12.51
C LEU A 455 35.49 3.97 -13.42
N HIS A 456 35.33 2.67 -13.20
CA HIS A 456 36.19 1.63 -13.80
C HIS A 456 35.47 0.77 -14.86
N GLY A 457 34.17 1.00 -15.10
CA GLY A 457 33.35 0.14 -15.95
C GLY A 457 32.78 -1.06 -15.21
N ARG A 458 31.99 -1.87 -15.92
CA ARG A 458 31.34 -3.07 -15.39
C ARG A 458 32.23 -4.29 -15.56
N GLU A 459 32.45 -5.04 -14.49
CA GLU A 459 33.06 -6.37 -14.53
C GLU A 459 32.33 -7.29 -15.50
N THR A 460 33.07 -7.92 -16.44
CA THR A 460 32.51 -8.85 -17.42
C THR A 460 32.54 -10.30 -16.96
N GLY A 461 33.30 -10.59 -15.89
CA GLY A 461 33.64 -11.94 -15.45
C GLY A 461 34.62 -12.66 -16.38
N THR A 462 35.16 -11.96 -17.39
CA THR A 462 36.19 -12.50 -18.29
C THR A 462 37.58 -12.22 -17.73
N ILE A 463 38.35 -13.27 -17.52
CA ILE A 463 39.74 -13.17 -17.07
C ILE A 463 40.62 -13.39 -18.31
N LYS A 464 41.50 -12.41 -18.60
CA LYS A 464 42.52 -12.52 -19.66
C LYS A 464 43.89 -12.71 -19.05
N ARG A 465 44.67 -13.63 -19.63
CA ARG A 465 46.09 -13.79 -19.27
C ARG A 465 46.90 -12.77 -20.04
N LEU A 466 47.73 -12.02 -19.33
CA LEU A 466 48.68 -11.08 -19.92
C LEU A 466 49.94 -11.79 -20.43
N PRO A 467 50.75 -11.17 -21.33
CA PRO A 467 51.95 -11.77 -21.91
C PRO A 467 52.99 -12.24 -20.88
N HIS A 468 53.04 -11.57 -19.71
CA HIS A 468 53.96 -11.91 -18.63
C HIS A 468 53.45 -12.98 -17.67
N GLY A 469 52.25 -13.57 -17.93
CA GLY A 469 51.67 -14.65 -17.15
C GLY A 469 50.68 -14.21 -16.09
N GLU A 470 50.53 -12.94 -15.85
CA GLU A 470 49.56 -12.32 -14.95
C GLU A 470 48.14 -12.39 -15.54
N TYR A 471 47.11 -12.30 -14.69
CA TYR A 471 45.72 -12.30 -15.11
C TYR A 471 45.08 -10.96 -14.79
N ILE A 472 44.30 -10.45 -15.74
CA ILE A 472 43.49 -9.23 -15.57
C ILE A 472 42.02 -9.55 -15.78
N GLU A 473 41.18 -9.02 -14.92
CA GLU A 473 39.72 -9.02 -15.12
C GLU A 473 39.35 -7.93 -16.13
N VAL A 474 38.52 -8.31 -17.11
CA VAL A 474 38.13 -7.38 -18.18
C VAL A 474 36.90 -6.61 -17.77
N HIS A 475 37.03 -5.29 -17.74
CA HIS A 475 35.92 -4.37 -17.50
C HIS A 475 35.44 -3.78 -18.83
N GLU A 476 34.12 -3.63 -18.95
CA GLU A 476 33.49 -2.93 -20.08
C GLU A 476 33.01 -1.55 -19.63
N PRO A 477 33.27 -0.48 -20.40
CA PRO A 477 32.77 0.84 -20.09
C PRO A 477 31.23 0.84 -20.12
N LEU A 478 30.63 1.64 -19.22
CA LEU A 478 29.17 1.81 -19.19
C LEU A 478 28.68 2.52 -20.45
N THR A 479 27.55 2.08 -20.97
CA THR A 479 26.85 2.84 -22.00
C THR A 479 26.38 4.20 -21.44
N GLN A 480 26.21 5.21 -22.32
CA GLN A 480 25.73 6.54 -21.92
C GLN A 480 24.38 6.47 -21.16
N GLY A 481 23.48 5.55 -21.53
CA GLY A 481 22.23 5.33 -20.83
C GLY A 481 22.39 4.77 -19.42
N GLN A 482 23.34 3.83 -19.21
CA GLN A 482 23.68 3.28 -17.91
C GLN A 482 24.33 4.34 -17.01
N LEU A 483 25.30 5.08 -17.54
CA LEU A 483 25.97 6.16 -16.84
C LEU A 483 24.95 7.22 -16.37
N HIS A 484 24.08 7.68 -17.29
CA HIS A 484 23.02 8.62 -16.95
C HIS A 484 22.11 8.08 -15.83
N THR A 485 21.70 6.81 -15.91
CA THR A 485 20.84 6.18 -14.89
C THR A 485 21.50 6.11 -13.51
N LEU A 486 22.81 5.82 -13.45
CA LEU A 486 23.55 5.73 -12.19
C LEU A 486 23.83 7.10 -11.58
N THR A 487 24.01 8.15 -12.39
CA THR A 487 24.38 9.50 -11.93
C THR A 487 23.19 10.46 -11.76
N GLN A 488 22.00 10.14 -12.31
CA GLN A 488 20.86 11.04 -12.37
C GLN A 488 20.24 11.39 -11.00
N HIS A 489 20.42 10.57 -9.95
CA HIS A 489 19.82 10.86 -8.66
C HIS A 489 20.44 12.07 -7.98
N GLU A 490 19.63 12.89 -7.34
CA GLU A 490 20.10 14.03 -6.57
C GLU A 490 20.42 13.62 -5.13
N GLN A 491 21.59 14.03 -4.63
CA GLN A 491 21.95 13.89 -3.22
C GLN A 491 21.69 15.21 -2.50
N ASN A 492 20.77 15.20 -1.56
CA ASN A 492 20.50 16.38 -0.74
C ASN A 492 21.51 16.47 0.39
N PRO A 493 22.10 17.67 0.65
CA PRO A 493 22.86 17.87 1.86
C PRO A 493 21.93 17.71 3.10
N PRO A 494 22.43 17.21 4.23
CA PRO A 494 21.64 17.18 5.45
C PRO A 494 21.31 18.61 5.90
N TYR A 495 20.15 18.78 6.53
CA TYR A 495 19.80 20.07 7.13
C TYR A 495 20.82 20.44 8.21
N GLU A 496 21.41 21.61 8.08
CA GLU A 496 22.36 22.17 9.05
C GLU A 496 21.77 23.42 9.72
N ILE A 497 22.14 23.60 10.98
CA ILE A 497 21.76 24.81 11.70
C ILE A 497 22.66 25.92 11.16
N GLY A 498 22.06 26.96 10.62
CA GLY A 498 22.80 28.13 10.15
C GLY A 498 23.61 28.82 11.28
N PRO A 499 24.46 29.79 10.94
CA PRO A 499 25.32 30.47 11.89
C PRO A 499 24.54 30.94 13.13
N THR A 500 25.08 30.66 14.31
CA THR A 500 24.45 31.07 15.59
C THR A 500 24.55 32.57 15.84
N VAL A 501 25.35 33.26 15.06
CA VAL A 501 25.50 34.73 15.05
C VAL A 501 25.11 35.22 13.65
N ASP A 502 24.24 36.20 13.55
CA ASP A 502 23.87 36.80 12.26
C ASP A 502 24.91 37.83 11.78
N ALA A 503 24.72 38.36 10.56
CA ALA A 503 25.63 39.34 9.98
C ALA A 503 25.79 40.62 10.82
N ASN A 504 24.87 40.90 11.75
CA ASN A 504 24.87 42.06 12.64
C ASN A 504 25.43 41.73 14.03
N GLY A 505 26.01 40.54 14.24
CA GLY A 505 26.56 40.12 15.51
C GLY A 505 25.54 39.66 16.56
N VAL A 506 24.24 39.52 16.17
CA VAL A 506 23.18 39.12 17.09
C VAL A 506 23.13 37.57 17.17
N ARG A 507 23.20 37.05 18.43
CA ARG A 507 23.09 35.60 18.65
C ARG A 507 21.67 35.10 18.43
N ARG A 508 21.48 34.18 17.48
CA ARG A 508 20.21 33.47 17.26
C ARG A 508 20.05 32.31 18.25
N ARG A 509 18.91 32.26 18.92
CA ARG A 509 18.58 31.15 19.80
C ARG A 509 18.17 29.93 18.96
N VAL A 510 18.95 28.86 19.05
CA VAL A 510 18.62 27.59 18.39
C VAL A 510 17.56 26.87 19.21
N THR A 511 16.41 26.58 18.59
CA THR A 511 15.29 25.88 19.25
C THR A 511 15.59 24.37 19.42
N PRO A 512 14.98 23.69 20.41
CA PRO A 512 15.08 22.22 20.53
C PRO A 512 14.65 21.47 19.26
N SER A 513 13.62 21.95 18.58
CA SER A 513 13.14 21.40 17.30
C SER A 513 14.20 21.48 16.19
N GLN A 514 14.91 22.61 16.05
CA GLN A 514 16.01 22.75 15.09
C GLN A 514 17.17 21.80 15.40
N ARG A 515 17.51 21.59 16.68
CA ARG A 515 18.54 20.63 17.10
C ARG A 515 18.15 19.20 16.77
N LEU A 516 16.90 18.82 17.08
CA LEU A 516 16.35 17.50 16.75
C LEU A 516 16.37 17.27 15.24
N ARG A 517 15.87 18.24 14.47
CA ARG A 517 15.85 18.19 13.01
C ARG A 517 17.26 18.00 12.43
N ALA A 518 18.26 18.76 12.88
CA ALA A 518 19.63 18.63 12.40
C ALA A 518 20.25 17.27 12.77
N ARG A 519 19.93 16.71 13.95
CA ARG A 519 20.37 15.35 14.32
C ARG A 519 19.75 14.29 13.41
N LEU A 520 18.45 14.37 13.18
CA LEU A 520 17.73 13.43 12.29
C LEU A 520 18.21 13.55 10.84
N ALA A 521 18.36 14.78 10.34
CA ALA A 521 18.88 15.01 8.99
C ALA A 521 20.28 14.43 8.78
N ARG A 522 21.16 14.59 9.77
CA ARG A 522 22.51 14.00 9.75
C ARG A 522 22.46 12.48 9.80
N ALA A 523 21.58 11.89 10.61
CA ALA A 523 21.42 10.44 10.69
C ALA A 523 20.87 9.85 9.38
N MET A 524 19.96 10.55 8.70
CA MET A 524 19.32 10.07 7.48
C MET A 524 20.15 10.34 6.21
N PHE A 525 20.82 11.49 6.11
CA PHE A 525 21.44 11.98 4.89
C PHE A 525 22.93 12.37 5.04
N GLY A 526 23.52 12.19 6.23
CA GLY A 526 24.94 12.44 6.45
C GLY A 526 25.85 11.41 5.77
N SER A 527 27.16 11.65 5.78
CA SER A 527 28.19 10.81 5.16
C SER A 527 28.13 9.33 5.58
N ALA A 528 27.74 9.04 6.83
CA ALA A 528 27.56 7.66 7.30
C ALA A 528 26.35 6.92 6.70
N SER A 529 25.52 7.63 5.90
CA SER A 529 24.28 7.09 5.32
C SER A 529 24.24 7.18 3.80
N ARG A 530 25.35 7.54 3.14
CA ARG A 530 25.45 7.61 1.68
C ARG A 530 26.91 7.42 1.25
N ILE A 531 27.09 6.96 0.02
CA ILE A 531 28.36 7.01 -0.70
C ILE A 531 28.30 8.22 -1.63
N GLU A 532 29.35 9.02 -1.63
CA GLU A 532 29.43 10.17 -2.52
C GLU A 532 29.56 9.70 -3.97
N LYS A 533 28.92 10.46 -4.87
CA LYS A 533 29.06 10.21 -6.31
C LYS A 533 30.47 10.54 -6.77
N PRO A 534 30.96 9.89 -7.83
CA PRO A 534 32.19 10.31 -8.47
C PRO A 534 32.10 11.78 -8.92
N THR A 535 33.15 12.54 -8.66
CA THR A 535 33.30 13.89 -9.19
C THR A 535 33.62 13.83 -10.69
N VAL A 536 33.43 14.94 -11.40
CA VAL A 536 33.79 15.03 -12.82
C VAL A 536 35.33 14.91 -12.98
N GLU A 537 36.05 15.36 -11.99
CA GLU A 537 37.52 15.28 -11.97
C GLU A 537 37.98 13.83 -11.81
N GLU A 538 37.51 13.11 -10.78
CA GLU A 538 37.78 11.68 -10.60
C GLU A 538 37.43 10.85 -11.86
N TYR A 539 36.30 11.15 -12.51
CA TYR A 539 35.90 10.44 -13.73
C TYR A 539 36.86 10.75 -14.90
N ARG A 540 37.32 11.99 -15.04
CA ARG A 540 38.29 12.37 -16.07
C ARG A 540 39.67 11.73 -15.83
N GLU A 541 40.18 11.75 -14.60
CA GLU A 541 41.42 11.13 -14.23
C GLU A 541 41.48 9.65 -14.60
N VAL A 542 40.43 8.89 -14.24
CA VAL A 542 40.33 7.46 -14.56
C VAL A 542 40.19 7.21 -16.05
N THR A 543 39.44 8.05 -16.79
CA THR A 543 39.22 7.86 -18.24
C THR A 543 40.35 8.39 -19.10
N SER A 544 41.18 9.34 -18.62
CA SER A 544 42.36 9.85 -19.32
C SER A 544 43.60 8.93 -19.23
N GLY A 545 43.55 7.93 -18.37
CA GLY A 545 44.65 6.98 -18.19
C GLY A 545 45.86 7.56 -17.45
N GLU A 546 45.73 8.74 -16.84
CA GLU A 546 46.78 9.32 -15.98
C GLU A 546 46.78 8.64 -14.60
N HIS A 547 47.12 7.34 -14.58
CA HIS A 547 47.58 6.72 -13.36
C HIS A 547 49.04 7.10 -13.15
N HIS A 548 49.30 8.01 -12.24
CA HIS A 548 50.61 8.15 -11.65
C HIS A 548 50.97 6.81 -10.98
N HIS A 549 51.96 6.12 -11.54
CA HIS A 549 52.66 4.99 -10.95
C HIS A 549 53.43 5.42 -9.71
#